data_b0503c80573cffe9e9f6788315663645
#
_entry.id   b0503c80573cffe9e9f6788315663645
#
_cell.length_a   1.000
_cell.length_b   1.000
_cell.length_c   1.000
_cell.angle_alpha   90.00
_cell.angle_beta   90.00
_cell.angle_gamma   90.00
#
_symmetry.space_group_name_H-M   'P 1'
#
loop_
_entity.id
_entity.type
_entity.pdbx_description
1 polymer ?
#
loop_
_entity_poly.entity_id
_entity_poly.type
_entity_poly.pdbx_seq_one_letter_code
_entity_poly.pdbx_strand_id
1 'polypeptide(L)'
;MALKVAIVGATGNVGREMLDILVERDFPIDEVFALASSRSKGDAVQFGNKELIVEDLSEFDFSNADIALFSAGGKISGEFAPLAAEKNCVVIDC
;
A
#
# COMPACT_ATOMS: atom_id res chain seq x y z
N MET A 1 8.01 12.57 -12.94
CA MET A 1 8.65 11.59 -12.07
C MET A 1 7.63 10.59 -11.57
N ALA A 2 7.86 9.31 -11.80
CA ALA A 2 6.91 8.27 -11.40
C ALA A 2 7.29 7.69 -10.03
N LEU A 3 6.27 7.40 -9.22
CA LEU A 3 6.45 6.94 -7.85
C LEU A 3 6.02 5.49 -7.70
N LYS A 4 6.64 4.78 -6.78
CA LYS A 4 6.23 3.45 -6.36
C LYS A 4 5.53 3.60 -5.02
N VAL A 5 4.25 3.20 -4.97
CA VAL A 5 3.39 3.43 -3.81
C VAL A 5 2.90 2.11 -3.23
N ALA A 6 3.03 1.95 -1.93
CA ALA A 6 2.48 0.79 -1.21
C ALA A 6 1.23 1.22 -0.45
N ILE A 7 0.16 0.44 -0.57
CA ILE A 7 -1.07 0.65 0.20
C ILE A 7 -1.14 -0.45 1.25
N VAL A 8 -0.95 -0.10 2.51
CA VAL A 8 -1.02 -1.03 3.64
C VAL A 8 -2.45 -1.07 4.15
N GLY A 9 -3.05 -2.24 4.13
CA GLY A 9 -4.47 -2.41 4.42
C GLY A 9 -5.33 -2.32 3.17
N ALA A 10 -4.81 -2.76 2.03
CA ALA A 10 -5.44 -2.60 0.73
C ALA A 10 -6.80 -3.31 0.59
N THR A 11 -7.06 -4.32 1.41
CA THR A 11 -8.34 -5.06 1.36
C THR A 11 -9.45 -4.41 2.18
N GLY A 12 -9.12 -3.42 3.02
CA GLY A 12 -10.11 -2.69 3.80
C GLY A 12 -10.80 -1.61 2.99
N ASN A 13 -11.86 -1.03 3.56
CA ASN A 13 -12.63 0.01 2.88
C ASN A 13 -11.80 1.25 2.58
N VAL A 14 -10.99 1.69 3.54
CA VAL A 14 -10.16 2.89 3.37
C VAL A 14 -9.06 2.64 2.35
N GLY A 15 -8.43 1.46 2.39
CA GLY A 15 -7.39 1.12 1.42
C GLY A 15 -7.92 1.08 -0.02
N ARG A 16 -9.11 0.51 -0.21
CA ARG A 16 -9.74 0.49 -1.53
C ARG A 16 -10.09 1.89 -2.02
N GLU A 17 -10.56 2.73 -1.12
CA GLU A 17 -10.86 4.12 -1.43
C GLU A 17 -9.61 4.88 -1.83
N MET A 18 -8.48 4.64 -1.17
CA MET A 18 -7.19 5.22 -1.53
C MET A 18 -6.78 4.83 -2.95
N LEU A 19 -6.94 3.56 -3.30
CA LEU A 19 -6.64 3.08 -4.65
C LEU A 19 -7.50 3.81 -5.68
N ASP A 20 -8.79 3.97 -5.40
CA ASP A 20 -9.70 4.69 -6.29
C ASP A 20 -9.30 6.15 -6.46
N ILE A 21 -8.91 6.80 -5.36
CA ILE A 21 -8.50 8.20 -5.39
C ILE A 21 -7.22 8.38 -6.22
N LEU A 22 -6.26 7.48 -6.10
CA LEU A 22 -5.03 7.56 -6.89
C LEU A 22 -5.32 7.48 -8.38
N VAL A 23 -6.26 6.65 -8.78
CA VAL A 23 -6.69 6.55 -10.18
C VAL A 23 -7.42 7.81 -10.61
N GLU A 24 -8.37 8.26 -9.79
CA GLU A 24 -9.21 9.42 -10.09
C GLU A 24 -8.39 10.69 -10.25
N ARG A 25 -7.35 10.84 -9.44
CA ARG A 25 -6.47 12.01 -9.46
C ARG A 25 -5.33 11.91 -10.47
N ASP A 26 -5.28 10.81 -11.21
CA ASP A 26 -4.23 10.56 -12.19
C ASP A 26 -2.83 10.82 -11.61
N PHE A 27 -2.61 10.26 -10.42
CA PHE A 27 -1.35 10.42 -9.68
C PHE A 27 -0.22 9.75 -10.47
N PRO A 28 0.97 10.36 -10.56
CA PRO A 28 2.06 9.83 -11.39
C PRO A 28 2.70 8.60 -10.72
N ILE A 29 2.08 7.44 -10.90
CA ILE A 29 2.49 6.19 -10.29
C ILE A 29 3.14 5.27 -11.33
N ASP A 30 4.31 4.76 -10.99
CA ASP A 30 5.00 3.75 -11.77
C ASP A 30 4.52 2.35 -11.37
N GLU A 31 4.39 2.11 -10.06
CA GLU A 31 4.00 0.82 -9.53
C GLU A 31 3.21 0.99 -8.24
N VAL A 32 2.19 0.14 -8.03
CA VAL A 32 1.39 0.11 -6.80
C VAL A 32 1.48 -1.29 -6.20
N PHE A 33 1.75 -1.35 -4.90
CA PHE A 33 1.76 -2.60 -4.14
C PHE A 33 0.56 -2.63 -3.20
N ALA A 34 -0.26 -3.66 -3.30
CA ALA A 34 -1.39 -3.87 -2.40
C ALA A 34 -0.94 -4.82 -1.30
N LEU A 35 -0.87 -4.34 -0.07
CA LEU A 35 -0.36 -5.09 1.07
C LEU A 35 -1.43 -5.30 2.11
N ALA A 36 -1.48 -6.50 2.68
CA ALA A 36 -2.43 -6.84 3.74
C ALA A 36 -1.88 -8.01 4.57
N SER A 37 -2.69 -8.52 5.51
CA SER A 37 -2.27 -9.67 6.32
C SER A 37 -2.13 -10.92 5.46
N SER A 38 -1.42 -11.91 5.99
CA SER A 38 -1.19 -13.19 5.29
C SER A 38 -2.49 -13.87 4.87
N ARG A 39 -3.59 -13.62 5.58
CA ARG A 39 -4.90 -14.20 5.23
C ARG A 39 -5.43 -13.70 3.90
N SER A 40 -5.05 -12.50 3.51
CA SER A 40 -5.50 -11.89 2.26
C SER A 40 -4.52 -12.07 1.11
N LYS A 41 -3.36 -12.68 1.37
CA LYS A 41 -2.35 -12.90 0.34
C LYS A 41 -2.93 -13.66 -0.84
N GLY A 42 -2.75 -13.13 -2.03
CA GLY A 42 -3.27 -13.72 -3.25
C GLY A 42 -4.64 -13.21 -3.67
N ASP A 43 -5.33 -12.47 -2.79
CA ASP A 43 -6.60 -11.84 -3.16
C ASP A 43 -6.34 -10.76 -4.20
N ALA A 44 -7.39 -10.38 -4.93
CA ALA A 44 -7.30 -9.33 -5.93
C ALA A 44 -8.04 -8.09 -5.46
N VAL A 45 -7.44 -6.92 -5.69
CA VAL A 45 -8.11 -5.64 -5.47
C VAL A 45 -8.04 -4.80 -6.73
N GLN A 46 -9.05 -3.99 -6.96
CA GLN A 46 -9.18 -3.19 -8.18
C GLN A 46 -8.34 -1.92 -8.09
N PHE A 47 -7.61 -1.62 -9.17
CA PHE A 47 -6.90 -0.36 -9.33
C PHE A 47 -7.19 0.17 -10.74
N GLY A 48 -8.23 0.97 -10.88
CA GLY A 48 -8.72 1.40 -12.17
C GLY A 48 -9.25 0.21 -12.97
N ASN A 49 -8.71 -0.01 -14.16
CA ASN A 49 -9.08 -1.14 -14.99
C ASN A 49 -8.14 -2.34 -14.81
N LYS A 50 -7.26 -2.28 -13.81
CA LYS A 50 -6.32 -3.36 -13.50
C LYS A 50 -6.69 -4.03 -12.19
N GLU A 51 -6.17 -5.23 -12.00
CA GLU A 51 -6.24 -5.93 -10.72
C GLU A 51 -4.85 -6.01 -10.12
N LEU A 52 -4.76 -5.74 -8.81
CA LEU A 52 -3.52 -5.93 -8.07
C LEU A 52 -3.68 -7.17 -7.20
N ILE A 53 -2.65 -8.01 -7.18
CA ILE A 53 -2.65 -9.18 -6.30
C ILE A 53 -2.06 -8.77 -4.97
N VAL A 54 -2.79 -9.04 -3.90
CA VAL A 54 -2.40 -8.66 -2.54
C VAL A 54 -1.20 -9.48 -2.09
N GLU A 55 -0.19 -8.79 -1.56
CA GLU A 55 1.01 -9.41 -1.00
C GLU A 55 0.96 -9.36 0.53
N ASP A 56 1.65 -10.28 1.16
CA ASP A 56 1.76 -10.34 2.61
C ASP A 56 2.62 -9.19 3.11
N LEU A 57 2.03 -8.33 3.93
CA LEU A 57 2.72 -7.17 4.51
C LEU A 57 3.99 -7.56 5.26
N SER A 58 3.97 -8.70 5.97
CA SER A 58 5.12 -9.14 6.77
C SER A 58 6.30 -9.58 5.93
N GLU A 59 6.09 -9.85 4.65
CA GLU A 59 7.13 -10.29 3.71
C GLU A 59 7.60 -9.18 2.78
N PHE A 60 6.95 -8.03 2.80
CA PHE A 60 7.24 -6.97 1.86
C PHE A 60 8.51 -6.21 2.23
N ASP A 61 9.35 -5.94 1.25
CA ASP A 61 10.55 -5.10 1.42
C ASP A 61 10.19 -3.65 1.05
N PHE A 62 10.12 -2.79 2.06
CA PHE A 62 9.74 -1.40 1.88
C PHE A 62 10.75 -0.56 1.09
N SER A 63 11.95 -1.09 0.84
CA SER A 63 12.90 -0.41 -0.06
C SER A 63 12.39 -0.37 -1.50
N ASN A 64 11.38 -1.17 -1.82
CA ASN A 64 10.75 -1.19 -3.15
C ASN A 64 9.71 -0.08 -3.33
N ALA A 65 9.35 0.64 -2.28
CA ALA A 65 8.33 1.68 -2.34
C ALA A 65 8.90 3.04 -1.96
N ASP A 66 8.46 4.08 -2.66
CA ASP A 66 8.83 5.46 -2.33
C ASP A 66 7.92 6.01 -1.24
N ILE A 67 6.65 5.66 -1.28
CA ILE A 67 5.62 6.12 -0.34
C ILE A 67 4.80 4.93 0.11
N ALA A 68 4.47 4.88 1.40
CA ALA A 68 3.57 3.89 1.96
C ALA A 68 2.40 4.61 2.64
N LEU A 69 1.19 4.32 2.15
CA LEU A 69 -0.04 4.84 2.73
C LEU A 69 -0.62 3.78 3.65
N PHE A 70 -0.71 4.09 4.95
CA PHE A 70 -1.18 3.15 5.96
C PHE A 70 -2.65 3.39 6.28
N SER A 71 -3.48 2.38 6.07
CA SER A 71 -4.92 2.43 6.35
C SER A 71 -5.40 1.26 7.20
N ALA A 72 -4.48 0.54 7.83
CA ALA A 72 -4.78 -0.70 8.53
C ALA A 72 -4.95 -0.54 10.04
N GLY A 73 -4.96 0.69 10.56
CA GLY A 73 -5.12 0.97 11.98
C GLY A 73 -3.80 1.15 12.71
N GLY A 74 -3.89 1.67 13.94
CA GLY A 74 -2.73 2.10 14.71
C GLY A 74 -1.75 0.99 15.08
N LYS A 75 -2.26 -0.23 15.33
CA LYS A 75 -1.39 -1.35 15.68
C LYS A 75 -0.46 -1.72 14.52
N ILE A 76 -1.00 -1.81 13.33
CA ILE A 76 -0.22 -2.14 12.13
C ILE A 76 0.73 -0.99 11.79
N SER A 77 0.27 0.26 11.86
CA SER A 77 1.13 1.42 11.65
C SER A 77 2.29 1.44 12.63
N GLY A 78 2.01 1.20 13.92
CA GLY A 78 3.04 1.20 14.96
C GLY A 78 4.11 0.15 14.72
N GLU A 79 3.74 -0.99 14.16
CA GLU A 79 4.66 -2.09 13.88
C GLU A 79 5.47 -1.86 12.60
N PHE A 80 4.82 -1.43 11.54
CA PHE A 80 5.43 -1.41 10.20
C PHE A 80 5.91 -0.03 9.72
N ALA A 81 5.35 1.07 10.22
CA ALA A 81 5.79 2.40 9.81
C ALA A 81 7.29 2.64 10.09
N PRO A 82 7.82 2.24 11.27
CA PRO A 82 9.27 2.40 11.49
C PRO A 82 10.12 1.59 10.52
N LEU A 83 9.65 0.40 10.14
CA LEU A 83 10.38 -0.43 9.17
C LEU A 83 10.42 0.23 7.79
N ALA A 84 9.30 0.83 7.37
CA ALA A 84 9.24 1.56 6.11
C ALA A 84 10.17 2.77 6.14
N ALA A 85 10.14 3.53 7.23
CA ALA A 85 10.99 4.71 7.39
C ALA A 85 12.47 4.36 7.34
N GLU A 86 12.86 3.23 7.93
CA GLU A 86 14.23 2.72 7.90
C GLU A 86 14.71 2.48 6.48
N LYS A 87 13.81 2.14 5.58
CA LYS A 87 14.11 1.86 4.17
C LYS A 87 13.94 3.10 3.29
N ASN A 88 13.89 4.28 3.89
CA ASN A 88 13.71 5.56 3.19
C ASN A 88 12.38 5.67 2.45
N CYS A 89 11.37 4.96 2.92
CA CYS A 89 10.02 5.06 2.39
C CYS A 89 9.28 6.13 3.18
N VAL A 90 8.64 7.06 2.49
CA VAL A 90 7.83 8.10 3.14
C VAL A 90 6.53 7.46 3.64
N VAL A 91 6.24 7.63 4.92
CA VAL A 91 5.05 7.03 5.55
C VAL A 91 3.97 8.09 5.72
N ILE A 92 2.77 7.77 5.25
CA ILE A 92 1.58 8.58 5.49
C ILE A 92 0.56 7.68 6.17
N ASP A 93 0.18 8.03 7.40
CA ASP A 93 -0.77 7.27 8.20
C ASP A 93 -2.12 7.96 8.16
N CYS A 94 -3.14 7.22 7.78
CA CYS A 94 -4.49 7.78 7.63
C CYS A 94 -5.45 7.37 8.73
#